data_9dba2fff906da9fae74ed50e1fcbeaf5
#
_entry.id   9dba2fff906da9fae74ed50e1fcbeaf5
#
_cell.length_a   1.000
_cell.length_b   1.000
_cell.length_c   1.000
_cell.angle_alpha   90.00
_cell.angle_beta   90.00
_cell.angle_gamma   90.00
#
_symmetry.space_group_name_H-M   'P 1'
#
loop_
_entity.id
_entity.type
_entity.pdbx_description
1 polymer ?
#
loop_
_entity_poly.entity_id
_entity_poly.type
_entity_poly.pdbx_seq_one_letter_code
_entity_poly.pdbx_strand_id
1 'polypeptide(L)'
;MTLRSYLIYLSVIAMLVCSACANRGSGPQGGPRDTIPPSVVKESPANGSLHFGAKRIEVQFDEYIQLVDVQKNVLISPPQQTPPEVKAIGKTLSFVFLEELIDSTTYTIDCGAAICDYNEKVPLEGYVYSFSTGDVIDSLAISGRVYNAENLNPIPEILVGIHSDHSDSALTTHPFARVTRSDNDGYFTIHNMRAGAYKLYALDDISRDYLYQPGEALAFSDAILSPYTEVREVQDTIWRDTLGIDKQTKDTLFTRQIDSISTIKKIFYLPDTLVLWCFSESKLRHYFKGVYREEQHAFTLIFSAPQDSLPHIRAMKPSENDSLASDSAWVNWMD
;
A
#
# COMPACT_ATOMS: atom_id res chain seq x y z
N MET A 1 34.08 69.75 35.56
CA MET A 1 33.53 68.39 35.57
C MET A 1 34.72 67.45 35.72
N THR A 2 34.80 66.71 36.79
CA THR A 2 35.92 65.86 37.07
C THR A 2 35.79 64.50 36.32
N LEU A 3 36.92 63.93 35.94
CA LEU A 3 37.01 62.61 35.27
C LEU A 3 36.13 61.56 35.95
N ARG A 4 35.96 61.63 37.27
CA ARG A 4 35.09 60.79 38.06
C ARG A 4 33.61 60.92 37.68
N SER A 5 33.12 62.11 37.37
CA SER A 5 31.73 62.34 36.95
C SER A 5 31.45 61.74 35.60
N TYR A 6 32.40 61.77 34.66
CA TYR A 6 32.26 61.13 33.35
C TYR A 6 32.21 59.60 33.45
N LEU A 7 33.02 58.99 34.30
CA LEU A 7 32.96 57.55 34.53
C LEU A 7 31.67 57.08 35.14
N ILE A 8 31.07 57.85 36.03
CA ILE A 8 29.76 57.53 36.65
C ILE A 8 28.65 57.65 35.61
N TYR A 9 28.62 58.69 34.77
CA TYR A 9 27.67 58.79 33.69
C TYR A 9 27.80 57.69 32.64
N LEU A 10 29.02 57.28 32.28
CA LEU A 10 29.28 56.20 31.37
C LEU A 10 28.79 54.84 31.92
N SER A 11 28.99 54.59 33.23
CA SER A 11 28.53 53.35 33.86
C SER A 11 27.02 53.31 33.99
N VAL A 12 26.34 54.41 34.22
CA VAL A 12 24.89 54.48 34.27
C VAL A 12 24.27 54.27 32.88
N ILE A 13 24.89 54.87 31.85
CA ILE A 13 24.44 54.65 30.46
C ILE A 13 24.69 53.19 30.05
N ALA A 14 25.81 52.59 30.38
CA ALA A 14 26.07 51.16 30.13
C ALA A 14 25.07 50.25 30.83
N MET A 15 24.69 50.57 32.07
CA MET A 15 23.73 49.81 32.86
C MET A 15 22.30 49.95 32.26
N LEU A 16 21.95 51.11 31.74
CA LEU A 16 20.66 51.35 31.05
C LEU A 16 20.57 50.60 29.70
N VAL A 17 21.68 50.48 28.98
CA VAL A 17 21.74 49.76 27.69
C VAL A 17 21.69 48.24 27.92
N CYS A 18 22.27 47.73 29.04
CA CYS A 18 22.16 46.28 29.38
C CYS A 18 20.79 45.86 29.91
N SER A 19 20.00 46.80 30.43
CA SER A 19 18.59 46.51 30.87
C SER A 19 17.55 46.53 29.74
N ALA A 20 17.91 46.95 28.52
CA ALA A 20 17.10 46.89 27.33
C ALA A 20 17.11 45.50 26.65
N CYS A 21 17.21 44.43 27.41
CA CYS A 21 16.86 43.09 26.90
C CYS A 21 15.35 43.14 26.63
N ALA A 22 15.00 43.40 25.39
CA ALA A 22 13.66 43.18 24.91
C ALA A 22 13.31 41.70 25.20
N ASN A 23 12.40 41.48 26.16
CA ASN A 23 11.74 40.19 26.29
C ASN A 23 11.16 39.89 24.91
N ARG A 24 11.77 38.94 24.18
CA ARG A 24 11.09 38.33 23.06
C ARG A 24 9.90 37.62 23.66
N GLY A 25 8.79 38.31 23.75
CA GLY A 25 7.51 37.66 23.97
C GLY A 25 7.43 36.48 23.02
N SER A 26 7.01 35.33 23.48
CA SER A 26 6.64 34.23 22.59
C SER A 26 5.82 34.84 21.46
N GLY A 27 6.28 34.71 20.20
CA GLY A 27 5.51 35.17 19.06
C GLY A 27 4.08 34.65 19.14
N PRO A 28 3.15 35.22 18.38
CA PRO A 28 1.75 34.80 18.43
C PRO A 28 1.75 33.26 18.27
N GLN A 29 1.32 32.59 19.33
CA GLN A 29 1.03 31.15 19.25
C GLN A 29 -0.16 31.07 18.31
N GLY A 30 0.02 30.38 17.17
CA GLY A 30 -1.06 30.13 16.21
C GLY A 30 -2.30 29.59 16.93
N GLY A 31 -3.44 29.70 16.28
CA GLY A 31 -4.68 29.09 16.73
C GLY A 31 -4.54 27.57 16.97
N PRO A 32 -5.56 26.90 17.46
CA PRO A 32 -5.57 25.43 17.56
C PRO A 32 -5.27 24.86 16.18
N ARG A 33 -4.44 23.81 16.18
CA ARG A 33 -4.08 23.10 14.95
C ARG A 33 -5.34 22.56 14.29
N ASP A 34 -5.48 22.75 12.98
CA ASP A 34 -6.54 22.12 12.21
C ASP A 34 -6.29 20.62 12.12
N THR A 35 -7.32 19.82 12.36
CA THR A 35 -7.30 18.37 12.30
C THR A 35 -8.32 17.82 11.30
N ILE A 36 -8.99 18.71 10.57
CA ILE A 36 -10.02 18.33 9.61
C ILE A 36 -9.33 18.11 8.25
N PRO A 37 -9.55 16.98 7.59
CA PRO A 37 -9.00 16.74 6.25
C PRO A 37 -9.73 17.59 5.20
N PRO A 38 -9.09 17.83 4.04
CA PRO A 38 -9.72 18.51 2.90
C PRO A 38 -11.03 17.84 2.49
N SER A 39 -12.04 18.60 2.15
CA SER A 39 -13.31 18.07 1.66
C SER A 39 -13.56 18.42 0.18
N VAL A 40 -14.18 17.49 -0.56
CA VAL A 40 -14.46 17.64 -1.99
C VAL A 40 -15.64 18.59 -2.16
N VAL A 41 -15.43 19.64 -2.95
CA VAL A 41 -16.47 20.66 -3.27
C VAL A 41 -17.09 20.38 -4.63
N LYS A 42 -16.26 19.99 -5.62
CA LYS A 42 -16.72 19.78 -7.00
C LYS A 42 -15.82 18.79 -7.72
N GLU A 43 -16.45 17.97 -8.55
CA GLU A 43 -15.78 17.03 -9.45
C GLU A 43 -16.20 17.31 -10.89
N SER A 44 -15.26 17.15 -11.82
CA SER A 44 -15.51 17.38 -13.24
C SER A 44 -14.68 16.40 -14.10
N PRO A 45 -15.31 15.42 -14.77
CA PRO A 45 -16.70 15.00 -14.64
C PRO A 45 -17.09 14.59 -13.22
N ALA A 46 -18.38 14.43 -12.94
CA ALA A 46 -18.84 13.97 -11.62
C ALA A 46 -18.41 12.51 -11.36
N ASN A 47 -18.14 12.18 -10.11
CA ASN A 47 -17.91 10.80 -9.68
C ASN A 47 -19.12 9.93 -10.07
N GLY A 48 -18.87 8.73 -10.59
CA GLY A 48 -19.94 7.88 -11.13
C GLY A 48 -20.37 8.23 -12.54
N SER A 49 -19.64 9.06 -13.30
CA SER A 49 -19.99 9.41 -14.68
C SER A 49 -19.90 8.22 -15.62
N LEU A 50 -20.84 8.15 -16.56
CA LEU A 50 -20.88 7.18 -17.66
C LEU A 50 -20.38 7.83 -18.96
N HIS A 51 -20.05 7.00 -19.95
CA HIS A 51 -19.54 7.43 -21.26
C HIS A 51 -18.38 8.41 -21.15
N PHE A 52 -17.48 8.11 -20.23
CA PHE A 52 -16.32 8.96 -20.00
C PHE A 52 -15.43 9.01 -21.24
N GLY A 53 -15.39 10.17 -21.87
CA GLY A 53 -14.55 10.44 -23.06
C GLY A 53 -13.56 11.59 -22.83
N ALA A 54 -13.49 12.13 -21.61
CA ALA A 54 -12.55 13.18 -21.29
C ALA A 54 -11.15 12.63 -21.03
N LYS A 55 -10.13 13.40 -21.41
CA LYS A 55 -8.73 13.04 -21.08
C LYS A 55 -8.30 13.51 -19.70
N ARG A 56 -9.16 14.24 -18.98
CA ARG A 56 -8.82 14.87 -17.72
C ARG A 56 -9.97 14.79 -16.74
N ILE A 57 -9.62 14.57 -15.47
CA ILE A 57 -10.51 14.68 -14.32
C ILE A 57 -9.97 15.81 -13.44
N GLU A 58 -10.86 16.64 -12.93
CA GLU A 58 -10.55 17.71 -11.98
C GLU A 58 -11.42 17.56 -10.74
N VAL A 59 -10.78 17.60 -9.58
CA VAL A 59 -11.44 17.57 -8.26
C VAL A 59 -11.05 18.82 -7.50
N GLN A 60 -12.03 19.62 -7.10
CA GLN A 60 -11.85 20.86 -6.35
C GLN A 60 -12.18 20.61 -4.88
N PHE A 61 -11.30 21.08 -4.01
CA PHE A 61 -11.41 21.00 -2.55
C PHE A 61 -11.76 22.37 -1.94
N ASP A 62 -12.22 22.35 -0.71
CA ASP A 62 -12.55 23.54 0.09
C ASP A 62 -11.30 24.31 0.55
N GLU A 63 -10.15 23.64 0.61
CA GLU A 63 -8.87 24.21 1.04
C GLU A 63 -7.70 23.87 0.09
N TYR A 64 -6.52 24.43 0.37
CA TYR A 64 -5.29 24.16 -0.38
C TYR A 64 -4.79 22.75 -0.07
N ILE A 65 -4.50 21.98 -1.11
CA ILE A 65 -4.04 20.61 -1.01
C ILE A 65 -2.58 20.45 -1.49
N GLN A 66 -1.94 19.40 -1.01
CA GLN A 66 -0.68 18.89 -1.53
C GLN A 66 -0.77 17.39 -1.74
N LEU A 67 0.11 16.85 -2.59
CA LEU A 67 0.20 15.43 -2.85
C LEU A 67 1.42 14.83 -2.17
N VAL A 68 1.23 13.67 -1.56
CA VAL A 68 2.27 12.90 -0.87
C VAL A 68 2.37 11.52 -1.50
N ASP A 69 3.57 11.16 -1.94
CA ASP A 69 3.92 9.83 -2.46
C ASP A 69 2.89 9.29 -3.48
N VAL A 70 2.57 10.10 -4.51
CA VAL A 70 1.57 9.77 -5.53
C VAL A 70 1.78 8.38 -6.12
N GLN A 71 3.02 8.01 -6.43
CA GLN A 71 3.34 6.70 -7.03
C GLN A 71 3.04 5.52 -6.11
N LYS A 72 3.06 5.75 -4.79
CA LYS A 72 2.76 4.72 -3.79
C LYS A 72 1.27 4.68 -3.47
N ASN A 73 0.66 5.85 -3.29
CA ASN A 73 -0.68 5.98 -2.71
C ASN A 73 -1.80 6.01 -3.76
N VAL A 74 -1.53 6.47 -4.99
CA VAL A 74 -2.56 6.52 -6.03
C VAL A 74 -2.54 5.22 -6.83
N LEU A 75 -3.66 4.52 -6.82
CA LEU A 75 -3.85 3.28 -7.56
C LEU A 75 -5.01 3.43 -8.55
N ILE A 76 -4.77 3.00 -9.78
CA ILE A 76 -5.79 3.01 -10.83
C ILE A 76 -6.12 1.59 -11.24
N SER A 77 -7.40 1.28 -11.30
CA SER A 77 -7.91 -0.03 -11.63
C SER A 77 -8.97 0.07 -12.75
N PRO A 78 -8.79 -0.61 -13.91
CA PRO A 78 -7.65 -1.43 -14.32
C PRO A 78 -6.33 -0.65 -14.36
N PRO A 79 -5.19 -1.31 -14.11
CA PRO A 79 -3.89 -0.67 -14.22
C PRO A 79 -3.59 -0.25 -15.65
N GLN A 80 -2.87 0.86 -15.81
CA GLN A 80 -2.43 1.39 -17.10
C GLN A 80 -0.93 1.18 -17.25
N GLN A 81 -0.46 0.96 -18.48
CA GLN A 81 0.98 0.84 -18.76
C GLN A 81 1.69 2.16 -18.52
N THR A 82 1.06 3.26 -18.91
CA THR A 82 1.54 4.61 -18.64
C THR A 82 0.62 5.27 -17.61
N PRO A 83 1.06 5.40 -16.35
CA PRO A 83 0.26 6.04 -15.32
C PRO A 83 -0.17 7.46 -15.72
N PRO A 84 -1.37 7.91 -15.36
CA PRO A 84 -1.79 9.27 -15.63
C PRO A 84 -0.95 10.28 -14.86
N GLU A 85 -0.83 11.46 -15.41
CA GLU A 85 -0.21 12.58 -14.73
C GLU A 85 -1.14 13.12 -13.63
N VAL A 86 -0.67 13.10 -12.38
CA VAL A 86 -1.42 13.57 -11.22
C VAL A 86 -0.80 14.85 -10.69
N LYS A 87 -1.57 15.93 -10.61
CA LYS A 87 -1.11 17.24 -10.16
C LYS A 87 -2.08 17.90 -9.21
N ALA A 88 -1.55 18.52 -8.15
CA ALA A 88 -2.31 19.43 -7.29
C ALA A 88 -1.85 20.87 -7.53
N ILE A 89 -2.78 21.75 -7.82
CA ILE A 89 -2.53 23.19 -8.00
C ILE A 89 -3.55 23.96 -7.18
N GLY A 90 -3.08 24.55 -6.09
CA GLY A 90 -3.96 25.28 -5.18
C GLY A 90 -4.96 24.38 -4.50
N LYS A 91 -6.23 24.52 -4.82
CA LYS A 91 -7.34 23.71 -4.29
C LYS A 91 -7.80 22.62 -5.27
N THR A 92 -7.09 22.42 -6.37
CA THR A 92 -7.54 21.53 -7.44
C THR A 92 -6.56 20.39 -7.66
N LEU A 93 -7.06 19.16 -7.60
CA LEU A 93 -6.40 17.92 -8.03
C LEU A 93 -6.80 17.64 -9.48
N SER A 94 -5.84 17.25 -10.30
CA SER A 94 -6.09 16.85 -11.68
C SER A 94 -5.41 15.54 -12.03
N PHE A 95 -6.14 14.68 -12.75
CA PHE A 95 -5.64 13.48 -13.38
C PHE A 95 -5.70 13.68 -14.90
N VAL A 96 -4.60 13.44 -15.58
CA VAL A 96 -4.53 13.52 -17.06
C VAL A 96 -4.12 12.16 -17.58
N PHE A 97 -5.03 11.49 -18.30
CA PHE A 97 -4.76 10.20 -18.90
C PHE A 97 -3.88 10.36 -20.14
N LEU A 98 -2.80 9.60 -20.19
CA LEU A 98 -1.82 9.61 -21.27
C LEU A 98 -2.10 8.52 -22.30
N GLU A 99 -2.83 7.48 -21.90
CA GLU A 99 -3.27 6.38 -22.75
C GLU A 99 -4.76 6.49 -23.07
N GLU A 100 -5.18 5.82 -24.14
CA GLU A 100 -6.60 5.61 -24.43
C GLU A 100 -7.19 4.63 -23.43
N LEU A 101 -8.37 4.96 -22.93
CA LEU A 101 -9.09 4.12 -21.99
C LEU A 101 -9.77 2.98 -22.73
N ILE A 102 -9.83 1.83 -22.09
CA ILE A 102 -10.52 0.64 -22.64
C ILE A 102 -12.02 0.92 -22.67
N ASP A 103 -12.65 0.63 -23.80
CA ASP A 103 -14.09 0.80 -23.98
C ASP A 103 -14.91 -0.10 -23.03
N SER A 104 -16.11 0.37 -22.68
CA SER A 104 -17.07 -0.37 -21.85
C SER A 104 -16.48 -0.89 -20.56
N THR A 105 -15.61 -0.10 -19.94
CA THR A 105 -14.84 -0.48 -18.74
C THR A 105 -15.06 0.52 -17.62
N THR A 106 -15.29 0.00 -16.42
CA THR A 106 -15.32 0.83 -15.20
C THR A 106 -13.91 1.05 -14.69
N TYR A 107 -13.54 2.29 -14.47
CA TYR A 107 -12.27 2.71 -13.88
C TYR A 107 -12.49 3.17 -12.44
N THR A 108 -11.53 2.88 -11.60
CA THR A 108 -11.48 3.31 -10.21
C THR A 108 -10.13 3.93 -9.94
N ILE A 109 -10.11 5.13 -9.40
CA ILE A 109 -8.91 5.82 -8.92
C ILE A 109 -9.01 5.86 -7.40
N ASP A 110 -8.19 5.12 -6.72
CA ASP A 110 -8.05 5.16 -5.26
C ASP A 110 -6.84 6.06 -4.94
N CYS A 111 -7.08 7.11 -4.18
CA CYS A 111 -6.05 8.05 -3.79
C CYS A 111 -5.36 7.68 -2.47
N GLY A 112 -5.83 6.65 -1.76
CA GLY A 112 -5.27 6.26 -0.47
C GLY A 112 -5.11 7.45 0.47
N ALA A 113 -3.90 7.71 0.92
CA ALA A 113 -3.52 8.87 1.73
C ALA A 113 -2.71 9.92 0.95
N ALA A 114 -2.81 9.95 -0.39
CA ALA A 114 -2.02 10.85 -1.23
C ALA A 114 -2.43 12.31 -1.09
N ILE A 115 -3.69 12.60 -0.79
CA ILE A 115 -4.23 13.95 -0.72
C ILE A 115 -4.17 14.43 0.73
N CYS A 116 -3.45 15.50 0.98
CA CYS A 116 -3.35 16.11 2.32
C CYS A 116 -3.65 17.61 2.22
N ASP A 117 -4.08 18.21 3.33
CA ASP A 117 -4.07 19.67 3.43
C ASP A 117 -2.63 20.21 3.32
N TYR A 118 -2.51 21.46 2.88
CA TYR A 118 -1.20 22.05 2.62
C TYR A 118 -0.46 22.45 3.90
N ASN A 119 -1.15 22.85 4.96
CA ASN A 119 -0.56 23.43 6.16
C ASN A 119 -0.17 22.37 7.19
N GLU A 120 -1.16 21.61 7.69
CA GLU A 120 -1.03 20.65 8.78
C GLU A 120 -0.71 19.25 8.30
N LYS A 121 -0.86 18.96 6.99
CA LYS A 121 -0.65 17.67 6.34
C LYS A 121 -1.60 16.58 6.84
N VAL A 122 -2.83 16.97 7.17
CA VAL A 122 -3.88 15.99 7.53
C VAL A 122 -4.33 15.27 6.25
N PRO A 123 -4.21 13.94 6.17
CA PRO A 123 -4.57 13.21 4.97
C PRO A 123 -6.08 13.06 4.83
N LEU A 124 -6.56 13.17 3.59
CA LEU A 124 -7.89 12.72 3.20
C LEU A 124 -7.80 11.24 2.87
N GLU A 125 -8.21 10.37 3.78
CA GLU A 125 -8.19 8.93 3.59
C GLU A 125 -9.43 8.44 2.84
N GLY A 126 -9.24 7.41 2.00
CA GLY A 126 -10.33 6.68 1.36
C GLY A 126 -11.07 7.45 0.27
N TYR A 127 -10.46 8.49 -0.32
CA TYR A 127 -11.05 9.15 -1.48
C TYR A 127 -10.91 8.25 -2.71
N VAL A 128 -12.07 7.80 -3.21
CA VAL A 128 -12.18 6.96 -4.39
C VAL A 128 -13.05 7.64 -5.44
N TYR A 129 -12.51 7.76 -6.65
CA TYR A 129 -13.22 8.27 -7.81
C TYR A 129 -13.43 7.16 -8.82
N SER A 130 -14.67 6.93 -9.25
CA SER A 130 -15.03 5.90 -10.23
C SER A 130 -15.77 6.49 -11.40
N PHE A 131 -15.54 5.92 -12.58
CA PHE A 131 -16.25 6.29 -13.81
C PHE A 131 -16.29 5.09 -14.77
N SER A 132 -17.16 5.15 -15.77
CA SER A 132 -17.22 4.14 -16.82
C SER A 132 -17.11 4.76 -18.20
N THR A 133 -16.35 4.13 -19.08
CA THR A 133 -16.34 4.46 -20.51
C THR A 133 -17.57 3.92 -21.25
N GLY A 134 -18.32 2.99 -20.62
CA GLY A 134 -19.55 2.39 -21.14
C GLY A 134 -20.82 2.90 -20.46
N ASP A 135 -21.88 2.11 -20.63
CA ASP A 135 -23.26 2.43 -20.21
C ASP A 135 -23.52 2.15 -18.72
N VAL A 136 -22.64 1.40 -18.06
CA VAL A 136 -22.85 0.89 -16.70
C VAL A 136 -21.57 1.05 -15.89
N ILE A 137 -21.73 1.28 -14.59
CA ILE A 137 -20.65 1.08 -13.61
C ILE A 137 -20.82 -0.29 -13.01
N ASP A 138 -19.78 -1.10 -13.11
CA ASP A 138 -19.72 -2.39 -12.45
C ASP A 138 -19.73 -2.18 -10.93
N SER A 139 -20.50 -3.00 -10.19
CA SER A 139 -20.76 -2.75 -8.76
C SER A 139 -20.43 -3.91 -7.85
N LEU A 140 -20.00 -5.06 -8.39
CA LEU A 140 -19.61 -6.20 -7.57
C LEU A 140 -18.27 -5.97 -6.89
N ALA A 141 -18.04 -6.67 -5.79
CA ALA A 141 -16.79 -6.60 -5.05
C ALA A 141 -16.46 -7.95 -4.41
N ILE A 142 -15.18 -8.15 -4.15
CA ILE A 142 -14.68 -9.26 -3.31
C ILE A 142 -13.75 -8.68 -2.25
N SER A 143 -13.67 -9.34 -1.12
CA SER A 143 -12.76 -8.91 -0.05
C SER A 143 -12.14 -10.09 0.70
N GLY A 144 -11.05 -9.79 1.40
CA GLY A 144 -10.31 -10.80 2.13
C GLY A 144 -9.10 -10.22 2.85
N ARG A 145 -8.17 -11.10 3.22
CA ARG A 145 -6.94 -10.72 3.92
C ARG A 145 -5.74 -11.44 3.33
N VAL A 146 -4.59 -10.75 3.37
CA VAL A 146 -3.30 -11.30 2.96
C VAL A 146 -2.41 -11.46 4.18
N TYR A 147 -1.87 -12.65 4.35
CA TYR A 147 -0.95 -12.99 5.43
C TYR A 147 0.37 -13.52 4.86
N ASN A 148 1.43 -13.27 5.59
CA ASN A 148 2.72 -13.90 5.32
C ASN A 148 2.66 -15.39 5.74
N ALA A 149 3.03 -16.31 4.83
CA ALA A 149 2.94 -17.74 5.05
C ALA A 149 3.90 -18.27 6.13
N GLU A 150 5.01 -17.56 6.39
CA GLU A 150 6.02 -18.00 7.36
C GLU A 150 5.65 -17.66 8.81
N ASN A 151 5.13 -16.42 9.02
CA ASN A 151 4.92 -15.89 10.37
C ASN A 151 3.46 -15.58 10.69
N LEU A 152 2.55 -15.75 9.72
CA LEU A 152 1.11 -15.51 9.84
C LEU A 152 0.72 -14.05 10.14
N ASN A 153 1.64 -13.11 9.98
CA ASN A 153 1.34 -11.71 10.14
C ASN A 153 0.60 -11.14 8.92
N PRO A 154 -0.32 -10.19 9.09
CA PRO A 154 -0.92 -9.48 7.97
C PRO A 154 0.15 -8.71 7.19
N ILE A 155 -0.01 -8.64 5.87
CA ILE A 155 0.91 -7.89 5.00
C ILE A 155 0.21 -6.60 4.56
N PRO A 156 0.70 -5.43 4.99
CA PRO A 156 0.17 -4.15 4.55
C PRO A 156 0.67 -3.78 3.15
N GLU A 157 -0.12 -2.97 2.45
CA GLU A 157 0.23 -2.32 1.17
C GLU A 157 0.61 -3.26 0.02
N ILE A 158 0.39 -4.57 0.16
CA ILE A 158 0.63 -5.52 -0.94
C ILE A 158 -0.41 -5.32 -2.04
N LEU A 159 0.04 -5.40 -3.29
CA LEU A 159 -0.85 -5.34 -4.46
C LEU A 159 -1.69 -6.60 -4.52
N VAL A 160 -3.01 -6.46 -4.60
CA VAL A 160 -3.96 -7.57 -4.79
C VAL A 160 -4.67 -7.37 -6.11
N GLY A 161 -4.65 -8.37 -6.97
CA GLY A 161 -5.21 -8.27 -8.30
C GLY A 161 -5.94 -9.53 -8.75
N ILE A 162 -6.77 -9.37 -9.76
CA ILE A 162 -7.53 -10.47 -10.39
C ILE A 162 -7.23 -10.56 -11.87
N HIS A 163 -7.22 -11.79 -12.36
CA HIS A 163 -7.18 -12.09 -13.79
C HIS A 163 -8.47 -12.77 -14.25
N SER A 164 -8.97 -12.36 -15.42
CA SER A 164 -10.02 -13.07 -16.15
C SER A 164 -9.46 -14.21 -17.02
N ASP A 165 -8.19 -14.15 -17.37
CA ASP A 165 -7.47 -15.26 -17.98
C ASP A 165 -6.99 -16.22 -16.90
N HIS A 166 -7.39 -17.49 -17.04
CA HIS A 166 -7.08 -18.54 -16.06
C HIS A 166 -5.81 -19.34 -16.39
N SER A 167 -5.07 -18.94 -17.45
CA SER A 167 -3.81 -19.58 -17.78
C SER A 167 -2.73 -19.27 -16.73
N ASP A 168 -1.82 -20.20 -16.50
CA ASP A 168 -0.73 -20.00 -15.54
C ASP A 168 0.27 -18.92 -16.00
N SER A 169 0.33 -18.65 -17.31
CA SER A 169 1.15 -17.59 -17.89
C SER A 169 0.56 -16.19 -17.76
N ALA A 170 -0.73 -16.06 -17.42
CA ALA A 170 -1.41 -14.77 -17.35
C ALA A 170 -0.68 -13.79 -16.41
N LEU A 171 -0.24 -14.28 -15.26
CA LEU A 171 0.43 -13.47 -14.24
C LEU A 171 1.76 -12.85 -14.71
N THR A 172 2.43 -13.45 -15.68
CA THR A 172 3.71 -12.98 -16.22
C THR A 172 3.60 -12.25 -17.56
N THR A 173 2.44 -12.32 -18.22
CA THR A 173 2.28 -11.82 -19.60
C THR A 173 1.28 -10.68 -19.74
N HIS A 174 0.32 -10.61 -18.82
CA HIS A 174 -0.76 -9.63 -18.88
C HIS A 174 -0.94 -8.93 -17.54
N PRO A 175 -1.17 -7.61 -17.49
CA PRO A 175 -1.49 -6.91 -16.28
C PRO A 175 -2.83 -7.40 -15.71
N PHE A 176 -3.04 -7.18 -14.43
CA PHE A 176 -4.29 -7.52 -13.75
C PHE A 176 -5.50 -6.82 -14.38
N ALA A 177 -6.63 -7.51 -14.42
CA ALA A 177 -7.91 -6.92 -14.86
C ALA A 177 -8.43 -5.89 -13.85
N ARG A 178 -8.16 -6.09 -12.57
CA ARG A 178 -8.46 -5.20 -11.45
C ARG A 178 -7.40 -5.32 -10.39
N VAL A 179 -7.14 -4.22 -9.70
CA VAL A 179 -6.15 -4.15 -8.62
C VAL A 179 -6.67 -3.33 -7.45
N THR A 180 -6.17 -3.66 -6.27
CA THR A 180 -6.29 -2.90 -5.02
C THR A 180 -5.02 -3.09 -4.18
N ARG A 181 -4.93 -2.42 -3.04
CA ARG A 181 -3.89 -2.67 -2.03
C ARG A 181 -4.52 -3.12 -0.72
N SER A 182 -3.78 -3.91 0.04
CA SER A 182 -4.18 -4.23 1.40
C SER A 182 -3.92 -3.04 2.34
N ASP A 183 -4.75 -2.90 3.35
CA ASP A 183 -4.58 -1.95 4.45
C ASP A 183 -3.53 -2.44 5.49
N ASN A 184 -3.38 -1.71 6.59
CA ASN A 184 -2.43 -2.03 7.66
C ASN A 184 -2.71 -3.36 8.36
N ASP A 185 -3.94 -3.85 8.31
CA ASP A 185 -4.38 -5.13 8.86
C ASP A 185 -4.37 -6.27 7.82
N GLY A 186 -3.80 -6.00 6.64
CA GLY A 186 -3.76 -6.92 5.52
C GLY A 186 -5.11 -7.13 4.83
N TYR A 187 -6.13 -6.35 5.16
CA TYR A 187 -7.45 -6.46 4.55
C TYR A 187 -7.47 -5.75 3.19
N PHE A 188 -8.13 -6.35 2.22
CA PHE A 188 -8.30 -5.79 0.88
C PHE A 188 -9.74 -5.89 0.42
N THR A 189 -10.14 -4.96 -0.45
CA THR A 189 -11.41 -5.02 -1.19
C THR A 189 -11.16 -4.59 -2.63
N ILE A 190 -11.49 -5.46 -3.58
CA ILE A 190 -11.52 -5.14 -5.00
C ILE A 190 -12.93 -4.71 -5.36
N HIS A 191 -13.10 -3.45 -5.66
CA HIS A 191 -14.40 -2.86 -6.02
C HIS A 191 -14.62 -2.82 -7.53
N ASN A 192 -15.87 -2.51 -7.90
CA ASN A 192 -16.28 -2.22 -9.27
C ASN A 192 -15.97 -3.36 -10.24
N MET A 193 -16.22 -4.58 -9.78
CA MET A 193 -16.05 -5.79 -10.57
C MET A 193 -17.28 -6.10 -11.42
N ARG A 194 -17.06 -6.61 -12.61
CA ARG A 194 -18.10 -7.19 -13.45
C ARG A 194 -18.38 -8.64 -13.01
N ALA A 195 -19.58 -9.14 -13.29
CA ALA A 195 -19.85 -10.55 -13.14
C ALA A 195 -18.95 -11.37 -14.08
N GLY A 196 -18.30 -12.39 -13.55
CA GLY A 196 -17.33 -13.20 -14.26
C GLY A 196 -16.63 -14.19 -13.37
N ALA A 197 -15.71 -14.93 -13.93
CA ALA A 197 -14.85 -15.87 -13.22
C ALA A 197 -13.42 -15.32 -13.20
N TYR A 198 -12.78 -15.35 -12.04
CA TYR A 198 -11.48 -14.70 -11.82
C TYR A 198 -10.55 -15.56 -10.99
N LYS A 199 -9.27 -15.52 -11.31
CA LYS A 199 -8.18 -15.93 -10.41
C LYS A 199 -7.72 -14.73 -9.59
N LEU A 200 -7.48 -14.95 -8.30
CA LEU A 200 -7.06 -13.92 -7.35
C LEU A 200 -5.61 -14.15 -6.96
N TYR A 201 -4.84 -13.06 -6.94
CA TYR A 201 -3.43 -13.03 -6.60
C TYR A 201 -3.11 -11.87 -5.66
N ALA A 202 -2.07 -12.02 -4.85
CA ALA A 202 -1.40 -10.90 -4.23
C ALA A 202 0.08 -10.92 -4.60
N LEU A 203 0.66 -9.78 -4.90
CA LEU A 203 2.01 -9.63 -5.44
C LEU A 203 2.73 -8.48 -4.75
N ASP A 204 3.94 -8.75 -4.26
CA ASP A 204 4.87 -7.69 -3.86
C ASP A 204 5.56 -7.14 -5.12
N ASP A 205 4.82 -6.33 -5.87
CA ASP A 205 5.23 -5.74 -7.15
C ASP A 205 6.29 -4.66 -6.95
N ILE A 206 7.54 -5.09 -6.84
CA ILE A 206 8.70 -4.22 -6.64
C ILE A 206 9.00 -3.43 -7.92
N SER A 207 8.80 -4.05 -9.07
CA SER A 207 9.03 -3.47 -10.40
C SER A 207 7.98 -2.44 -10.82
N ARG A 208 6.78 -2.51 -10.23
CA ARG A 208 5.61 -1.67 -10.53
C ARG A 208 5.11 -1.79 -11.98
N ASP A 209 5.23 -2.99 -12.52
CA ASP A 209 4.74 -3.30 -13.88
C ASP A 209 3.45 -4.13 -13.89
N TYR A 210 2.93 -4.46 -12.68
CA TYR A 210 1.74 -5.30 -12.48
C TYR A 210 1.88 -6.72 -13.02
N LEU A 211 3.12 -7.21 -13.18
CA LEU A 211 3.47 -8.53 -13.66
C LEU A 211 4.35 -9.23 -12.61
N TYR A 212 4.16 -10.52 -12.45
CA TYR A 212 5.04 -11.30 -11.57
C TYR A 212 6.43 -11.46 -12.17
N GLN A 213 7.44 -11.15 -11.38
CA GLN A 213 8.85 -11.41 -11.68
C GLN A 213 9.46 -12.38 -10.68
N PRO A 214 10.37 -13.27 -11.14
CA PRO A 214 11.02 -14.23 -10.26
C PRO A 214 11.75 -13.55 -9.10
N GLY A 215 11.35 -13.86 -7.87
CA GLY A 215 11.91 -13.32 -6.63
C GLY A 215 10.99 -12.34 -5.90
N GLU A 216 9.89 -11.93 -6.50
CA GLU A 216 8.83 -11.21 -5.82
C GLU A 216 7.99 -12.16 -4.97
N ALA A 217 7.45 -11.66 -3.86
CA ALA A 217 6.57 -12.46 -3.03
C ALA A 217 5.18 -12.56 -3.68
N LEU A 218 4.62 -13.75 -3.71
CA LEU A 218 3.37 -14.08 -4.38
C LEU A 218 2.41 -14.81 -3.44
N ALA A 219 1.12 -14.51 -3.57
CA ALA A 219 0.04 -15.33 -3.05
C ALA A 219 -1.01 -15.55 -4.14
N PHE A 220 -1.71 -16.66 -4.10
CA PHE A 220 -2.77 -16.98 -5.06
C PHE A 220 -3.89 -17.79 -4.42
N SER A 221 -5.06 -17.73 -5.04
CA SER A 221 -6.19 -18.59 -4.70
C SER A 221 -6.29 -19.73 -5.71
N ASP A 222 -6.35 -20.96 -5.24
CA ASP A 222 -6.56 -22.13 -6.11
C ASP A 222 -7.96 -22.13 -6.73
N ALA A 223 -8.93 -21.54 -6.05
CA ALA A 223 -10.31 -21.47 -6.51
C ALA A 223 -10.52 -20.33 -7.51
N ILE A 224 -11.29 -20.62 -8.54
CA ILE A 224 -11.84 -19.58 -9.42
C ILE A 224 -12.98 -18.88 -8.69
N LEU A 225 -12.92 -17.58 -8.58
CA LEU A 225 -13.86 -16.75 -7.83
C LEU A 225 -14.88 -16.12 -8.78
N SER A 226 -16.14 -16.11 -8.36
CA SER A 226 -17.20 -15.39 -9.07
C SER A 226 -17.87 -14.42 -8.09
N PRO A 227 -17.72 -13.10 -8.26
CA PRO A 227 -18.33 -12.13 -7.36
C PRO A 227 -19.85 -12.13 -7.53
N TYR A 228 -20.57 -12.00 -6.41
CA TYR A 228 -22.03 -11.87 -6.37
C TYR A 228 -22.48 -11.04 -5.18
N THR A 229 -23.75 -10.71 -5.14
CA THR A 229 -24.35 -9.99 -4.02
C THR A 229 -25.43 -10.83 -3.35
N GLU A 230 -25.56 -10.67 -2.05
CA GLU A 230 -26.61 -11.27 -1.25
C GLU A 230 -27.28 -10.19 -0.39
N VAL A 231 -28.60 -10.20 -0.33
CA VAL A 231 -29.36 -9.32 0.56
C VAL A 231 -29.67 -10.05 1.85
N ARG A 232 -29.13 -9.57 2.95
CA ARG A 232 -29.39 -10.13 4.29
C ARG A 232 -30.11 -9.12 5.16
N GLU A 233 -30.98 -9.61 6.02
CA GLU A 233 -31.58 -8.82 7.08
C GLU A 233 -30.64 -8.80 8.27
N VAL A 234 -30.23 -7.59 8.68
CA VAL A 234 -29.35 -7.37 9.82
C VAL A 234 -30.03 -6.49 10.84
N GLN A 235 -29.78 -6.76 12.11
CA GLN A 235 -30.24 -5.89 13.18
C GLN A 235 -29.32 -4.69 13.28
N ASP A 236 -29.85 -3.51 13.09
CA ASP A 236 -29.16 -2.25 13.31
C ASP A 236 -29.56 -1.67 14.66
N THR A 237 -28.56 -1.36 15.48
CA THR A 237 -28.77 -0.83 16.82
C THR A 237 -28.53 0.67 16.82
N ILE A 238 -29.62 1.41 17.00
CA ILE A 238 -29.53 2.87 17.13
C ILE A 238 -29.20 3.18 18.59
N TRP A 239 -28.11 3.92 18.76
CA TRP A 239 -27.62 4.36 20.06
C TRP A 239 -28.04 5.77 20.34
N ARG A 240 -28.47 6.05 21.58
CA ARG A 240 -28.70 7.38 22.07
C ARG A 240 -27.61 7.75 23.07
N ASP A 241 -26.89 8.82 22.77
CA ASP A 241 -25.93 9.41 23.70
C ASP A 241 -26.65 10.43 24.56
N THR A 242 -26.68 10.22 25.85
CA THR A 242 -27.26 11.14 26.83
C THR A 242 -26.15 11.78 27.63
N LEU A 243 -26.19 13.11 27.73
CA LEU A 243 -25.34 13.90 28.61
C LEU A 243 -25.99 14.01 29.97
N GLY A 244 -25.43 13.35 30.96
CA GLY A 244 -25.81 13.47 32.35
C GLY A 244 -24.77 14.28 33.14
N ILE A 245 -25.18 14.95 34.19
CA ILE A 245 -24.27 15.58 35.15
C ILE A 245 -24.26 14.73 36.40
N ASP A 246 -23.09 14.23 36.78
CA ASP A 246 -22.94 13.57 38.07
C ASP A 246 -23.25 14.59 39.18
N LYS A 247 -24.22 14.26 40.04
CA LYS A 247 -24.67 15.15 41.12
C LYS A 247 -23.61 15.31 42.23
N GLN A 248 -22.64 14.42 42.32
CA GLN A 248 -21.60 14.44 43.35
C GLN A 248 -20.30 15.13 42.84
N THR A 249 -19.85 14.81 41.65
CA THR A 249 -18.58 15.34 41.10
C THR A 249 -18.79 16.58 40.22
N LYS A 250 -20.03 16.85 39.78
CA LYS A 250 -20.40 17.86 38.73
C LYS A 250 -19.75 17.63 37.38
N ASP A 251 -19.18 16.48 37.14
CA ASP A 251 -18.59 16.10 35.87
C ASP A 251 -19.68 15.69 34.87
N THR A 252 -19.39 15.90 33.60
CA THR A 252 -20.28 15.51 32.51
C THR A 252 -20.10 14.01 32.25
N LEU A 253 -21.15 13.23 32.51
CA LEU A 253 -21.20 11.81 32.23
C LEU A 253 -21.83 11.56 30.85
N PHE A 254 -21.08 10.92 29.97
CA PHE A 254 -21.59 10.39 28.73
C PHE A 254 -22.13 8.97 28.98
N THR A 255 -23.43 8.79 28.80
CA THR A 255 -24.05 7.46 28.90
C THR A 255 -24.61 7.09 27.53
N ARG A 256 -24.14 5.99 26.97
CA ARG A 256 -24.61 5.43 25.72
C ARG A 256 -25.63 4.33 26.02
N GLN A 257 -26.83 4.47 25.52
CA GLN A 257 -27.93 3.51 25.68
C GLN A 257 -28.48 3.10 24.34
N ILE A 258 -28.99 1.86 24.24
CA ILE A 258 -29.70 1.43 23.05
C ILE A 258 -31.03 2.16 23.01
N ASP A 259 -31.25 2.93 21.94
CA ASP A 259 -32.50 3.64 21.72
C ASP A 259 -33.54 2.74 21.05
N SER A 260 -33.12 2.07 19.97
CA SER A 260 -33.98 1.11 19.27
C SER A 260 -33.14 0.10 18.50
N ILE A 261 -33.75 -1.04 18.18
CA ILE A 261 -33.18 -2.05 17.30
C ILE A 261 -34.16 -2.18 16.12
N SER A 262 -33.63 -1.90 14.92
CA SER A 262 -34.38 -2.03 13.68
C SER A 262 -33.79 -3.14 12.80
N THR A 263 -34.62 -3.83 12.06
CA THR A 263 -34.17 -4.78 11.04
C THR A 263 -34.07 -4.05 9.71
N ILE A 264 -32.88 -3.98 9.16
CA ILE A 264 -32.62 -3.36 7.86
C ILE A 264 -32.12 -4.40 6.86
N LYS A 265 -32.45 -4.21 5.58
CA LYS A 265 -31.89 -5.02 4.49
C LYS A 265 -30.58 -4.40 4.05
N LYS A 266 -29.49 -5.18 4.16
CA LYS A 266 -28.15 -4.77 3.74
C LYS A 266 -27.67 -5.68 2.62
N ILE A 267 -27.04 -5.08 1.60
CA ILE A 267 -26.39 -5.81 0.50
C ILE A 267 -24.99 -6.19 0.97
N PHE A 268 -24.66 -7.47 0.84
CA PHE A 268 -23.34 -8.02 1.06
C PHE A 268 -22.71 -8.39 -0.28
N TYR A 269 -21.47 -8.02 -0.45
CA TYR A 269 -20.66 -8.38 -1.61
C TYR A 269 -19.84 -9.61 -1.25
N LEU A 270 -19.90 -10.64 -2.07
CA LEU A 270 -19.32 -11.95 -1.78
C LEU A 270 -18.47 -12.44 -2.96
N PRO A 271 -17.42 -13.25 -2.67
CA PRO A 271 -16.93 -13.66 -1.35
C PRO A 271 -16.24 -12.53 -0.58
N ASP A 272 -16.38 -12.53 0.76
CA ASP A 272 -15.85 -11.48 1.67
C ASP A 272 -14.85 -12.00 2.73
N THR A 273 -14.56 -13.30 2.70
CA THR A 273 -13.71 -13.99 3.68
C THR A 273 -12.53 -14.70 3.02
N LEU A 274 -12.01 -14.14 1.93
CA LEU A 274 -10.89 -14.71 1.21
C LEU A 274 -9.60 -14.57 2.04
N VAL A 275 -8.76 -15.59 1.98
CA VAL A 275 -7.46 -15.58 2.65
C VAL A 275 -6.39 -15.95 1.64
N LEU A 276 -5.36 -15.12 1.55
CA LEU A 276 -4.20 -15.32 0.71
C LEU A 276 -2.95 -15.48 1.58
N TRP A 277 -2.15 -16.48 1.28
CA TRP A 277 -0.89 -16.77 1.95
C TRP A 277 0.27 -16.39 1.04
N CYS A 278 0.96 -15.30 1.39
CA CYS A 278 2.05 -14.78 0.59
C CYS A 278 3.38 -15.44 0.99
N PHE A 279 4.10 -15.91 0.01
CA PHE A 279 5.42 -16.52 0.15
C PHE A 279 6.38 -16.00 -0.91
N SER A 280 7.67 -16.03 -0.62
CA SER A 280 8.72 -15.76 -1.61
C SER A 280 9.37 -17.08 -2.00
N GLU A 281 9.61 -17.28 -3.29
CA GLU A 281 10.45 -18.39 -3.71
C GLU A 281 11.86 -18.18 -3.22
N SER A 282 12.28 -19.04 -2.31
CA SER A 282 13.67 -19.09 -1.89
C SER A 282 14.49 -19.61 -3.07
N LYS A 283 15.19 -18.76 -3.79
CA LYS A 283 16.22 -19.17 -4.75
C LYS A 283 17.41 -19.72 -3.97
N LEU A 284 17.27 -20.92 -3.45
CA LEU A 284 18.41 -21.66 -2.95
C LEU A 284 19.30 -21.98 -4.16
N ARG A 285 20.29 -21.12 -4.39
CA ARG A 285 21.33 -21.44 -5.37
C ARG A 285 22.07 -22.67 -4.85
N HIS A 286 21.86 -23.80 -5.50
CA HIS A 286 22.60 -25.02 -5.25
C HIS A 286 24.02 -24.83 -5.81
N TYR A 287 25.00 -24.72 -4.95
CA TYR A 287 26.39 -24.69 -5.33
C TYR A 287 27.22 -25.53 -4.34
N PHE A 288 28.30 -26.04 -4.85
CA PHE A 288 29.26 -26.77 -4.06
C PHE A 288 30.06 -25.82 -3.16
N LYS A 289 30.02 -26.02 -1.85
CA LYS A 289 30.78 -25.22 -0.85
C LYS A 289 32.19 -25.74 -0.62
N GLY A 290 32.37 -27.05 -0.66
CA GLY A 290 33.67 -27.65 -0.41
C GLY A 290 33.62 -29.13 -0.11
N VAL A 291 34.79 -29.68 0.05
CA VAL A 291 35.03 -31.07 0.45
C VAL A 291 35.69 -31.08 1.82
N TYR A 292 35.20 -31.93 2.68
CA TYR A 292 35.81 -32.26 3.96
C TYR A 292 36.21 -33.71 4.00
N ARG A 293 37.46 -34.01 4.40
CA ARG A 293 38.02 -35.36 4.44
C ARG A 293 38.69 -35.59 5.78
N GLU A 294 38.10 -36.41 6.63
CA GLU A 294 38.66 -36.87 7.90
C GLU A 294 39.40 -38.21 7.74
N GLU A 295 38.91 -39.08 6.86
CA GLU A 295 39.40 -40.42 6.69
C GLU A 295 40.00 -40.63 5.29
N GLN A 296 40.96 -41.58 5.18
CA GLN A 296 41.60 -41.90 3.89
C GLN A 296 40.62 -42.39 2.82
N HIS A 297 39.53 -43.01 3.23
CA HIS A 297 38.57 -43.69 2.34
C HIS A 297 37.19 -43.01 2.24
N ALA A 298 36.99 -41.91 2.94
CA ALA A 298 35.73 -41.17 2.94
C ALA A 298 35.94 -39.68 2.76
N PHE A 299 35.03 -39.03 2.06
CA PHE A 299 34.97 -37.59 1.96
C PHE A 299 33.52 -37.11 2.01
N THR A 300 33.31 -35.98 2.61
CA THR A 300 32.00 -35.35 2.71
C THR A 300 31.94 -34.14 1.80
N LEU A 301 30.93 -34.09 0.93
CA LEU A 301 30.65 -32.98 0.07
C LEU A 301 29.67 -32.04 0.76
N ILE A 302 29.99 -30.77 0.81
CA ILE A 302 29.16 -29.74 1.43
C ILE A 302 28.57 -28.88 0.33
N PHE A 303 27.24 -28.86 0.28
CA PHE A 303 26.47 -28.00 -0.63
C PHE A 303 25.80 -26.86 0.14
N SER A 304 25.40 -25.81 -0.57
CA SER A 304 24.72 -24.63 -0.02
C SER A 304 23.31 -24.94 0.48
N ALA A 305 22.65 -25.91 -0.09
CA ALA A 305 21.28 -26.34 0.20
C ALA A 305 21.13 -27.86 0.00
N PRO A 306 20.04 -28.45 0.54
CA PRO A 306 19.69 -29.84 0.24
C PRO A 306 19.58 -30.08 -1.27
N GLN A 307 20.05 -31.22 -1.73
CA GLN A 307 20.02 -31.62 -3.15
C GLN A 307 18.82 -32.54 -3.38
N ASP A 308 18.11 -32.36 -4.47
CA ASP A 308 16.98 -33.22 -4.88
C ASP A 308 17.46 -34.57 -5.43
N SER A 309 18.72 -34.65 -5.87
CA SER A 309 19.36 -35.86 -6.38
C SER A 309 20.80 -35.96 -5.92
N LEU A 310 21.33 -37.17 -5.92
CA LEU A 310 22.75 -37.40 -5.61
C LEU A 310 23.62 -36.79 -6.73
N PRO A 311 24.71 -36.09 -6.35
CA PRO A 311 25.61 -35.51 -7.34
C PRO A 311 26.33 -36.59 -8.16
N HIS A 312 26.50 -36.30 -9.44
CA HIS A 312 27.27 -37.18 -10.32
C HIS A 312 28.75 -36.93 -10.08
N ILE A 313 29.43 -37.96 -9.57
CA ILE A 313 30.88 -37.92 -9.26
C ILE A 313 31.64 -38.69 -10.31
N ARG A 314 32.57 -38.04 -10.99
CA ARG A 314 33.47 -38.70 -11.99
C ARG A 314 34.92 -38.52 -11.59
N ALA A 315 35.61 -39.62 -11.38
CA ALA A 315 37.05 -39.58 -11.19
C ALA A 315 37.76 -39.26 -12.53
N MET A 316 38.59 -38.25 -12.54
CA MET A 316 39.42 -37.91 -13.69
C MET A 316 40.89 -38.19 -13.39
N LYS A 317 41.60 -38.76 -14.38
CA LYS A 317 43.06 -38.86 -14.28
C LYS A 317 43.68 -37.48 -14.45
N PRO A 318 44.72 -37.14 -13.65
CA PRO A 318 45.45 -35.88 -13.87
C PRO A 318 45.99 -35.81 -15.32
N SER A 319 45.88 -34.65 -15.96
CA SER A 319 46.51 -34.44 -17.26
C SER A 319 48.03 -34.32 -17.07
N GLU A 320 48.82 -34.83 -17.99
CA GLU A 320 50.30 -34.79 -17.92
C GLU A 320 50.89 -33.38 -17.87
N ASN A 321 50.11 -32.33 -18.08
CA ASN A 321 50.54 -30.94 -18.05
C ASN A 321 50.24 -30.22 -16.72
N ASP A 322 49.66 -30.86 -15.73
CA ASP A 322 49.35 -30.24 -14.44
C ASP A 322 50.51 -30.44 -13.47
N SER A 323 51.38 -29.45 -13.37
CA SER A 323 52.57 -29.46 -12.50
C SER A 323 52.29 -29.51 -10.98
N LEU A 324 50.99 -29.55 -10.59
CA LEU A 324 50.51 -29.66 -9.21
C LEU A 324 49.97 -31.08 -8.89
N ALA A 325 50.06 -32.00 -9.82
CA ALA A 325 49.36 -33.30 -9.76
C ALA A 325 50.21 -34.45 -9.24
N SER A 326 51.17 -34.21 -8.34
CA SER A 326 52.03 -35.32 -7.95
C SER A 326 51.40 -36.37 -7.05
N ASP A 327 50.24 -36.14 -6.37
CA ASP A 327 49.66 -37.18 -5.49
C ASP A 327 48.17 -37.07 -5.15
N SER A 328 47.34 -36.38 -5.91
CA SER A 328 45.91 -36.27 -5.58
C SER A 328 44.98 -36.56 -6.76
N ALA A 329 44.05 -37.46 -6.56
CA ALA A 329 42.95 -37.66 -7.52
C ALA A 329 42.03 -36.46 -7.55
N TRP A 330 41.89 -35.83 -8.71
CA TRP A 330 40.98 -34.72 -8.93
C TRP A 330 39.56 -35.20 -9.23
N VAL A 331 38.59 -34.63 -8.58
CA VAL A 331 37.20 -34.94 -8.83
C VAL A 331 36.55 -33.67 -9.42
N ASN A 332 36.08 -33.74 -10.67
CA ASN A 332 35.27 -32.71 -11.29
C ASN A 332 33.79 -33.06 -11.15
N TRP A 333 33.01 -32.05 -10.88
CA TRP A 333 31.57 -32.09 -10.73
C TRP A 333 30.95 -31.61 -12.04
N MET A 334 30.02 -32.38 -12.58
CA MET A 334 29.09 -31.88 -13.58
C MET A 334 27.73 -31.71 -12.94
N ASP A 335 27.13 -30.55 -13.22
CA ASP A 335 25.77 -30.20 -12.84
C ASP A 335 24.72 -31.14 -13.44
#